data_099ac7fe96f0e4fb7c42b8fe494a29a9
#
_entry.id   099ac7fe96f0e4fb7c42b8fe494a29a9
#
_cell.length_a   1.000
_cell.length_b   1.000
_cell.length_c   1.000
_cell.angle_alpha   90.00
_cell.angle_beta   90.00
_cell.angle_gamma   90.00
#
_symmetry.space_group_name_H-M   'P 1'
#
loop_
_entity.id
_entity.type
_entity.pdbx_description
1 polymer ?
#
loop_
_entity_poly.entity_id
_entity_poly.type
_entity_poly.pdbx_seq_one_letter_code
_entity_poly.pdbx_strand_id
1 'polypeptide(L)'
;MELKNFSRIEGAVDVQMLRKTHIIGIGAGGAYCLYDSLARSGVGQLTVFDFDDVEEVNIVRQGYETDQIGQLKVDALGDHLKKVNEGTKYKGIVKNFLQMSESELDETFGKADLLLFLTDSFKAQAYGNTLALKYQKPAIWAGFYEKSQCAEIVFTIPGVTPACFRCAVSPRYKAQEESTGGIAVSSNCNTIFHSQLLDAYVGMIALAILHNNTSGFEYSNWFGKQWNRNLIQIKVNPAYGTEQGSLFQRVFEPTEGRCPNFNAIWQRIEEERPPKYDHCPDCGGIGDLRHYQTLTEQKS
;
A
#
# COMPACT_ATOMS: atom_id res chain seq x y z
N MET A 1 16.85 -14.25 17.54
CA MET A 1 17.77 -13.25 18.15
C MET A 1 17.40 -11.86 17.63
N GLU A 2 17.25 -10.89 18.51
CA GLU A 2 17.01 -9.50 18.12
C GLU A 2 18.20 -8.93 17.36
N LEU A 3 17.91 -8.25 16.23
CA LEU A 3 18.94 -7.55 15.47
C LEU A 3 19.42 -6.32 16.26
N LYS A 4 20.72 -6.20 16.45
CA LYS A 4 21.34 -5.09 17.20
C LYS A 4 22.29 -4.24 16.36
N ASN A 5 22.82 -4.79 15.26
CA ASN A 5 23.76 -4.09 14.39
C ASN A 5 23.08 -3.60 13.11
N PHE A 6 22.82 -2.32 13.05
CA PHE A 6 22.21 -1.64 11.90
C PHE A 6 23.19 -0.70 11.17
N SER A 7 24.49 -0.86 11.39
CA SER A 7 25.53 0.04 10.86
C SER A 7 25.49 0.20 9.33
N ARG A 8 24.99 -0.81 8.60
CA ARG A 8 24.90 -0.73 7.12
C ARG A 8 23.76 0.13 6.59
N ILE A 9 22.80 0.45 7.44
CA ILE A 9 21.67 1.34 7.11
C ILE A 9 21.69 2.62 7.95
N GLU A 10 22.76 2.81 8.74
CA GLU A 10 22.99 4.03 9.50
C GLU A 10 23.11 5.24 8.54
N GLY A 11 22.41 6.33 8.88
CA GLY A 11 22.30 7.49 7.99
C GLY A 11 21.21 7.39 6.94
N ALA A 12 20.78 6.20 6.54
CA ALA A 12 19.62 6.05 5.64
C ALA A 12 18.30 6.19 6.40
N VAL A 13 18.17 5.53 7.55
CA VAL A 13 16.97 5.49 8.38
C VAL A 13 17.25 5.75 9.85
N ASP A 14 16.28 6.31 10.56
CA ASP A 14 16.29 6.38 12.03
C ASP A 14 15.77 5.05 12.61
N VAL A 15 16.70 4.16 12.94
CA VAL A 15 16.38 2.85 13.54
C VAL A 15 15.68 2.99 14.90
N GLN A 16 15.98 4.04 15.66
CA GLN A 16 15.37 4.24 16.98
C GLN A 16 13.89 4.63 16.86
N MET A 17 13.55 5.41 15.84
CA MET A 17 12.18 5.74 15.48
C MET A 17 11.48 4.49 14.93
N LEU A 18 12.09 3.75 13.99
CA LEU A 18 11.51 2.54 13.40
C LEU A 18 11.19 1.47 14.45
N ARG A 19 12.02 1.30 15.49
CA ARG A 19 11.76 0.38 16.62
C ARG A 19 10.50 0.71 17.41
N LYS A 20 10.00 1.92 17.33
CA LYS A 20 8.75 2.37 17.99
C LYS A 20 7.57 2.35 17.04
N THR A 21 7.81 2.18 15.75
CA THR A 21 6.79 2.26 14.70
C THR A 21 5.93 1.01 14.68
N HIS A 22 4.62 1.21 14.56
CA HIS A 22 3.62 0.17 14.35
C HIS A 22 3.01 0.28 12.95
N ILE A 23 3.20 -0.73 12.13
CA ILE A 23 2.62 -0.82 10.78
C ILE A 23 1.52 -1.88 10.78
N ILE A 24 0.36 -1.54 10.19
CA ILE A 24 -0.73 -2.49 9.95
C ILE A 24 -0.81 -2.77 8.46
N GLY A 25 -0.78 -4.04 8.10
CA GLY A 25 -0.90 -4.51 6.73
C GLY A 25 -2.14 -5.38 6.50
N ILE A 26 -2.80 -5.16 5.40
CA ILE A 26 -3.91 -5.97 4.89
C ILE A 26 -3.41 -6.73 3.68
N GLY A 27 -3.33 -8.07 3.80
CA GLY A 27 -2.78 -8.98 2.80
C GLY A 27 -1.35 -9.42 3.12
N ALA A 28 -1.13 -10.72 3.22
CA ALA A 28 0.15 -11.37 3.49
C ALA A 28 0.72 -12.11 2.27
N GLY A 29 -0.02 -12.20 1.16
CA GLY A 29 0.38 -12.96 -0.01
C GLY A 29 1.58 -12.35 -0.75
N GLY A 30 1.34 -11.47 -1.71
CA GLY A 30 2.39 -10.82 -2.49
C GLY A 30 3.32 -9.93 -1.67
N ALA A 31 2.87 -9.44 -0.54
CA ALA A 31 3.61 -8.55 0.36
C ALA A 31 4.54 -9.27 1.37
N TYR A 32 4.74 -10.58 1.24
CA TYR A 32 5.61 -11.34 2.15
C TYR A 32 7.02 -10.74 2.26
N CYS A 33 7.65 -10.46 1.11
CA CYS A 33 9.01 -9.90 1.08
C CYS A 33 9.07 -8.47 1.64
N LEU A 34 7.98 -7.71 1.54
CA LEU A 34 7.89 -6.39 2.16
C LEU A 34 7.96 -6.49 3.68
N TYR A 35 7.18 -7.38 4.31
CA TYR A 35 7.20 -7.55 5.78
C TYR A 35 8.54 -8.06 6.28
N ASP A 36 9.17 -9.00 5.56
CA ASP A 36 10.55 -9.43 5.82
C ASP A 36 11.51 -8.23 5.80
N SER A 37 11.43 -7.40 4.76
CA SER A 37 12.30 -6.23 4.58
C SER A 37 12.07 -5.15 5.64
N LEU A 38 10.82 -4.92 6.05
CA LEU A 38 10.48 -3.98 7.14
C LEU A 38 11.04 -4.46 8.49
N ALA A 39 10.94 -5.77 8.78
CA ALA A 39 11.53 -6.34 9.99
C ALA A 39 13.08 -6.22 9.99
N ARG A 40 13.73 -6.45 8.84
CA ARG A 40 15.19 -6.24 8.66
C ARG A 40 15.57 -4.77 8.82
N SER A 41 14.71 -3.84 8.46
CA SER A 41 14.93 -2.40 8.62
C SER A 41 14.73 -1.93 10.07
N GLY A 42 14.27 -2.79 10.97
CA GLY A 42 14.12 -2.49 12.38
C GLY A 42 12.75 -1.98 12.81
N VAL A 43 11.71 -2.15 11.98
CA VAL A 43 10.33 -1.83 12.36
C VAL A 43 9.93 -2.64 13.60
N GLY A 44 9.45 -1.93 14.63
CA GLY A 44 9.23 -2.51 15.95
C GLY A 44 7.96 -3.32 16.09
N GLN A 45 6.92 -3.02 15.31
CA GLN A 45 5.66 -3.76 15.37
C GLN A 45 5.00 -3.88 14.00
N LEU A 46 4.59 -5.11 13.66
CA LEU A 46 3.81 -5.45 12.48
C LEU A 46 2.53 -6.18 12.90
N THR A 47 1.39 -5.67 12.48
CA THR A 47 0.10 -6.37 12.57
C THR A 47 -0.40 -6.65 11.16
N VAL A 48 -0.57 -7.93 10.82
CA VAL A 48 -0.93 -8.32 9.45
C VAL A 48 -2.22 -9.10 9.45
N PHE A 49 -3.16 -8.67 8.60
CA PHE A 49 -4.45 -9.33 8.37
C PHE A 49 -4.37 -10.15 7.09
N ASP A 50 -4.64 -11.43 7.21
CA ASP A 50 -4.90 -12.34 6.10
C ASP A 50 -5.63 -13.56 6.66
N PHE A 51 -6.58 -14.08 5.92
CA PHE A 51 -7.36 -15.25 6.34
C PHE A 51 -7.16 -16.47 5.44
N ASP A 52 -6.26 -16.36 4.46
CA ASP A 52 -5.95 -17.45 3.54
C ASP A 52 -4.88 -18.39 4.09
N ASP A 53 -4.91 -19.60 3.60
CA ASP A 53 -3.84 -20.58 3.76
C ASP A 53 -2.77 -20.42 2.65
N VAL A 54 -1.59 -20.94 2.92
CA VAL A 54 -0.54 -21.08 1.91
C VAL A 54 -0.90 -22.22 0.98
N GLU A 55 -1.04 -21.94 -0.30
CA GLU A 55 -1.31 -22.91 -1.35
C GLU A 55 -0.06 -23.15 -2.20
N GLU A 56 0.01 -24.29 -2.88
CA GLU A 56 1.12 -24.62 -3.78
C GLU A 56 1.34 -23.55 -4.85
N VAL A 57 0.26 -22.99 -5.40
CA VAL A 57 0.31 -21.90 -6.39
C VAL A 57 0.88 -20.59 -5.84
N ASN A 58 1.00 -20.44 -4.52
CA ASN A 58 1.63 -19.29 -3.91
C ASN A 58 3.15 -19.35 -3.94
N ILE A 59 3.74 -20.55 -3.87
CA ILE A 59 5.19 -20.74 -3.74
C ILE A 59 5.95 -20.11 -4.91
N VAL A 60 5.42 -20.17 -6.12
CA VAL A 60 6.07 -19.65 -7.33
C VAL A 60 6.09 -18.13 -7.44
N ARG A 61 5.32 -17.41 -6.57
CA ARG A 61 5.14 -15.95 -6.68
C ARG A 61 5.15 -15.19 -5.35
N GLN A 62 5.24 -15.91 -4.24
CA GLN A 62 5.27 -15.34 -2.88
C GLN A 62 6.48 -15.93 -2.14
N GLY A 63 6.82 -15.38 -0.98
CA GLY A 63 8.00 -15.81 -0.22
C GLY A 63 7.80 -17.05 0.65
N TYR A 64 6.70 -17.78 0.51
CA TYR A 64 6.41 -18.98 1.28
C TYR A 64 7.21 -20.18 0.78
N GLU A 65 7.44 -21.15 1.66
CA GLU A 65 8.17 -22.39 1.41
C GLU A 65 7.22 -23.60 1.30
N THR A 66 7.67 -24.67 0.65
CA THR A 66 6.82 -25.84 0.37
C THR A 66 6.33 -26.57 1.61
N ASP A 67 7.08 -26.54 2.70
CA ASP A 67 6.70 -27.12 3.99
C ASP A 67 5.67 -26.29 4.77
N GLN A 68 5.34 -25.11 4.29
CA GLN A 68 4.32 -24.21 4.84
C GLN A 68 2.95 -24.38 4.16
N ILE A 69 2.84 -25.21 3.10
CA ILE A 69 1.57 -25.44 2.39
C ILE A 69 0.52 -25.98 3.40
N GLY A 70 -0.65 -25.33 3.41
CA GLY A 70 -1.75 -25.62 4.35
C GLY A 70 -1.67 -24.89 5.69
N GLN A 71 -0.59 -24.12 5.95
CA GLN A 71 -0.55 -23.22 7.11
C GLN A 71 -1.26 -21.91 6.77
N LEU A 72 -1.82 -21.24 7.76
CA LEU A 72 -2.31 -19.87 7.60
C LEU A 72 -1.16 -18.95 7.20
N LYS A 73 -1.37 -18.10 6.17
CA LYS A 73 -0.34 -17.18 5.67
C LYS A 73 0.24 -16.30 6.79
N VAL A 74 -0.62 -15.80 7.68
CA VAL A 74 -0.15 -14.96 8.79
C VAL A 74 0.71 -15.74 9.79
N ASP A 75 0.45 -17.02 10.02
CA ASP A 75 1.24 -17.83 10.94
C ASP A 75 2.61 -18.17 10.33
N ALA A 76 2.62 -18.62 9.07
CA ALA A 76 3.85 -18.90 8.32
C ALA A 76 4.77 -17.66 8.23
N LEU A 77 4.19 -16.49 7.92
CA LEU A 77 4.91 -15.22 7.95
C LEU A 77 5.46 -14.90 9.34
N GLY A 78 4.67 -15.10 10.40
CA GLY A 78 5.09 -14.86 11.79
C GLY A 78 6.27 -15.71 12.20
N ASP A 79 6.29 -16.99 11.83
CA ASP A 79 7.39 -17.91 12.12
C ASP A 79 8.66 -17.54 11.35
N HIS A 80 8.51 -17.04 10.12
CA HIS A 80 9.64 -16.49 9.36
C HIS A 80 10.20 -15.22 10.02
N LEU A 81 9.36 -14.25 10.37
CA LEU A 81 9.79 -12.98 10.96
C LEU A 81 10.52 -13.16 12.31
N LYS A 82 10.14 -14.15 13.12
CA LYS A 82 10.88 -14.52 14.33
C LYS A 82 12.33 -14.94 14.04
N LYS A 83 12.55 -15.63 12.90
CA LYS A 83 13.91 -16.02 12.47
C LYS A 83 14.70 -14.83 11.94
N VAL A 84 14.02 -13.84 11.36
CA VAL A 84 14.64 -12.62 10.81
C VAL A 84 15.03 -11.65 11.91
N ASN A 85 14.07 -11.26 12.78
CA ASN A 85 14.30 -10.29 13.84
C ASN A 85 13.26 -10.45 14.96
N GLU A 86 13.65 -11.09 16.06
CA GLU A 86 12.80 -11.24 17.25
C GLU A 86 12.44 -9.88 17.92
N GLY A 87 13.17 -8.82 17.60
CA GLY A 87 12.87 -7.47 18.08
C GLY A 87 11.61 -6.85 17.43
N THR A 88 11.16 -7.40 16.30
CA THR A 88 9.89 -7.00 15.66
C THR A 88 8.75 -7.77 16.30
N LYS A 89 7.87 -7.07 17.01
CA LYS A 89 6.63 -7.64 17.57
C LYS A 89 5.65 -7.88 16.44
N TYR A 90 5.40 -9.16 16.14
CA TYR A 90 4.48 -9.55 15.09
C TYR A 90 3.14 -10.04 15.67
N LYS A 91 2.03 -9.64 15.01
CA LYS A 91 0.68 -10.13 15.29
C LYS A 91 -0.02 -10.46 13.98
N GLY A 92 -0.23 -11.74 13.70
CA GLY A 92 -1.10 -12.22 12.63
C GLY A 92 -2.56 -12.19 13.07
N ILE A 93 -3.46 -11.75 12.21
CA ILE A 93 -4.91 -11.71 12.47
C ILE A 93 -5.64 -12.43 11.34
N VAL A 94 -6.22 -13.60 11.66
CA VAL A 94 -7.03 -14.40 10.75
C VAL A 94 -8.47 -13.88 10.76
N LYS A 95 -8.68 -12.70 10.18
CA LYS A 95 -9.99 -12.06 10.14
C LYS A 95 -10.11 -11.15 8.92
N ASN A 96 -11.26 -11.15 8.29
CA ASN A 96 -11.58 -10.13 7.31
C ASN A 96 -11.91 -8.81 8.05
N PHE A 97 -11.05 -7.80 7.90
CA PHE A 97 -11.21 -6.52 8.59
C PHE A 97 -12.50 -5.77 8.20
N LEU A 98 -13.09 -6.08 7.04
CA LEU A 98 -14.40 -5.56 6.63
C LEU A 98 -15.56 -6.00 7.55
N GLN A 99 -15.32 -7.00 8.39
CA GLN A 99 -16.31 -7.56 9.33
C GLN A 99 -16.03 -7.15 10.79
N MET A 100 -15.05 -6.30 11.02
CA MET A 100 -14.73 -5.81 12.36
C MET A 100 -15.77 -4.81 12.83
N SER A 101 -16.07 -4.84 14.12
CA SER A 101 -16.87 -3.82 14.78
C SER A 101 -16.10 -2.49 14.83
N GLU A 102 -16.82 -1.40 15.02
CA GLU A 102 -16.20 -0.07 15.12
C GLU A 102 -15.21 0.00 16.28
N SER A 103 -15.52 -0.57 17.44
CA SER A 103 -14.61 -0.64 18.57
C SER A 103 -13.32 -1.40 18.27
N GLU A 104 -13.41 -2.54 17.55
CA GLU A 104 -12.22 -3.30 17.15
C GLU A 104 -11.35 -2.51 16.15
N LEU A 105 -12.00 -1.77 15.24
CA LEU A 105 -11.29 -0.90 14.28
C LEU A 105 -10.59 0.25 15.01
N ASP A 106 -11.26 0.93 15.93
CA ASP A 106 -10.70 2.03 16.73
C ASP A 106 -9.49 1.55 17.53
N GLU A 107 -9.60 0.39 18.19
CA GLU A 107 -8.51 -0.18 18.97
C GLU A 107 -7.30 -0.57 18.11
N THR A 108 -7.54 -1.06 16.91
CA THR A 108 -6.50 -1.58 16.03
C THR A 108 -5.90 -0.47 15.18
N PHE A 109 -6.69 0.15 14.31
CA PHE A 109 -6.20 1.09 13.30
C PHE A 109 -5.85 2.46 13.88
N GLY A 110 -6.52 2.87 14.95
CA GLY A 110 -6.20 4.13 15.62
C GLY A 110 -4.79 4.21 16.20
N LYS A 111 -4.16 3.06 16.50
CA LYS A 111 -2.82 2.98 17.09
C LYS A 111 -1.68 2.83 16.07
N ALA A 112 -2.00 2.67 14.78
CA ALA A 112 -1.00 2.52 13.74
C ALA A 112 -0.27 3.83 13.42
N ASP A 113 0.97 3.74 12.99
CA ASP A 113 1.74 4.83 12.39
C ASP A 113 1.64 4.84 10.87
N LEU A 114 1.39 3.68 10.26
CA LEU A 114 1.22 3.51 8.83
C LEU A 114 0.26 2.34 8.54
N LEU A 115 -0.61 2.52 7.54
CA LEU A 115 -1.52 1.50 7.04
C LEU A 115 -1.10 1.05 5.65
N LEU A 116 -1.11 -0.26 5.40
CA LEU A 116 -0.78 -0.86 4.10
C LEU A 116 -1.97 -1.69 3.62
N PHE A 117 -2.52 -1.35 2.45
CA PHE A 117 -3.63 -2.08 1.82
C PHE A 117 -3.12 -2.79 0.56
N LEU A 118 -2.63 -4.01 0.74
CA LEU A 118 -1.89 -4.81 -0.24
C LEU A 118 -2.69 -6.05 -0.67
N THR A 119 -3.95 -5.84 -0.96
CA THR A 119 -4.93 -6.85 -1.38
C THR A 119 -5.46 -6.54 -2.77
N ASP A 120 -5.86 -7.55 -3.52
CA ASP A 120 -6.53 -7.44 -4.81
C ASP A 120 -8.03 -7.07 -4.69
N SER A 121 -8.60 -7.15 -3.49
CA SER A 121 -9.98 -6.75 -3.23
C SER A 121 -10.17 -5.24 -3.30
N PHE A 122 -10.80 -4.75 -4.38
CA PHE A 122 -11.14 -3.32 -4.50
C PHE A 122 -11.99 -2.82 -3.32
N LYS A 123 -12.95 -3.64 -2.85
CA LYS A 123 -13.79 -3.30 -1.70
C LYS A 123 -12.96 -3.06 -0.44
N ALA A 124 -11.95 -3.91 -0.22
CA ALA A 124 -11.03 -3.75 0.92
C ALA A 124 -10.16 -2.50 0.78
N GLN A 125 -9.64 -2.23 -0.42
CA GLN A 125 -8.87 -1.02 -0.70
C GLN A 125 -9.72 0.25 -0.52
N ALA A 126 -10.95 0.27 -1.02
CA ALA A 126 -11.87 1.39 -0.88
C ALA A 126 -12.27 1.65 0.58
N TYR A 127 -12.54 0.59 1.35
CA TYR A 127 -12.79 0.72 2.78
C TYR A 127 -11.54 1.18 3.55
N GLY A 128 -10.36 0.74 3.11
CA GLY A 128 -9.09 1.25 3.61
C GLY A 128 -8.94 2.77 3.49
N ASN A 129 -9.46 3.38 2.42
CA ASN A 129 -9.49 4.84 2.28
C ASN A 129 -10.32 5.50 3.40
N THR A 130 -11.50 4.93 3.69
CA THR A 130 -12.33 5.41 4.80
C THR A 130 -11.61 5.32 6.14
N LEU A 131 -10.90 4.22 6.41
CA LEU A 131 -10.14 4.06 7.66
C LEU A 131 -8.97 5.04 7.75
N ALA A 132 -8.20 5.20 6.66
CA ALA A 132 -7.09 6.16 6.61
C ALA A 132 -7.57 7.59 6.88
N LEU A 133 -8.70 7.97 6.28
CA LEU A 133 -9.35 9.26 6.53
C LEU A 133 -9.87 9.39 7.96
N LYS A 134 -10.62 8.39 8.45
CA LYS A 134 -11.20 8.40 9.79
C LYS A 134 -10.13 8.54 10.88
N TYR A 135 -9.06 7.76 10.78
CA TYR A 135 -8.02 7.73 11.81
C TYR A 135 -6.88 8.72 11.55
N GLN A 136 -6.94 9.50 10.47
CA GLN A 136 -5.90 10.46 10.11
C GLN A 136 -4.50 9.80 10.05
N LYS A 137 -4.42 8.62 9.40
CA LYS A 137 -3.19 7.85 9.29
C LYS A 137 -2.62 7.90 7.90
N PRO A 138 -1.30 8.00 7.77
CA PRO A 138 -0.64 7.72 6.50
C PRO A 138 -1.00 6.32 6.02
N ALA A 139 -1.20 6.18 4.70
CA ALA A 139 -1.55 4.88 4.14
C ALA A 139 -0.96 4.68 2.75
N ILE A 140 -0.73 3.42 2.39
CA ILE A 140 -0.26 3.00 1.07
C ILE A 140 -1.21 1.92 0.55
N TRP A 141 -1.61 2.07 -0.71
CA TRP A 141 -2.29 1.05 -1.50
C TRP A 141 -1.38 0.65 -2.63
N ALA A 142 -1.24 -0.64 -2.88
CA ALA A 142 -0.46 -1.12 -4.00
C ALA A 142 -1.09 -2.38 -4.59
N GLY A 143 -0.91 -2.55 -5.91
CA GLY A 143 -1.42 -3.72 -6.60
C GLY A 143 -1.02 -3.74 -8.07
N PHE A 144 -1.14 -4.94 -8.65
CA PHE A 144 -0.96 -5.14 -10.06
C PHE A 144 -2.29 -5.08 -10.80
N TYR A 145 -2.21 -4.69 -12.06
CA TYR A 145 -3.27 -4.84 -13.02
C TYR A 145 -3.20 -6.22 -13.70
N GLU A 146 -4.14 -6.47 -14.58
CA GLU A 146 -4.25 -7.75 -15.30
C GLU A 146 -2.90 -8.23 -15.84
N LYS A 147 -2.61 -9.50 -15.62
CA LYS A 147 -1.37 -10.18 -16.03
C LYS A 147 -0.08 -9.54 -15.48
N SER A 148 -0.19 -8.75 -14.42
CA SER A 148 0.95 -8.07 -13.76
C SER A 148 1.84 -7.24 -14.70
N GLN A 149 1.28 -6.76 -15.80
CA GLN A 149 2.05 -6.00 -16.81
C GLN A 149 2.27 -4.54 -16.40
N CYS A 150 1.47 -4.07 -15.45
CA CYS A 150 1.64 -2.78 -14.81
C CYS A 150 1.17 -2.85 -13.35
N ALA A 151 1.63 -1.91 -12.57
CA ALA A 151 1.26 -1.75 -11.16
C ALA A 151 0.95 -0.30 -10.84
N GLU A 152 0.24 -0.09 -9.75
CA GLU A 152 0.07 1.24 -9.16
C GLU A 152 0.39 1.22 -7.67
N ILE A 153 0.86 2.34 -7.18
CA ILE A 153 1.01 2.63 -5.77
C ILE A 153 0.37 4.00 -5.52
N VAL A 154 -0.59 4.04 -4.61
CA VAL A 154 -1.13 5.29 -4.07
C VAL A 154 -0.68 5.41 -2.65
N PHE A 155 -0.23 6.58 -2.23
CA PHE A 155 0.04 6.85 -0.83
C PHE A 155 -0.62 8.14 -0.38
N THR A 156 -0.96 8.21 0.89
CA THR A 156 -1.55 9.40 1.50
C THR A 156 -0.87 9.74 2.81
N ILE A 157 -0.66 11.03 3.03
CA ILE A 157 -0.14 11.57 4.28
C ILE A 157 -1.07 12.71 4.69
N PRO A 158 -1.69 12.65 5.89
CA PRO A 158 -2.60 13.68 6.37
C PRO A 158 -2.00 15.08 6.28
N GLY A 159 -2.71 16.00 5.64
CA GLY A 159 -2.30 17.39 5.48
C GLY A 159 -1.10 17.64 4.55
N VAL A 160 -0.60 16.62 3.84
CA VAL A 160 0.57 16.72 2.97
C VAL A 160 0.23 16.37 1.52
N THR A 161 -0.39 15.21 1.29
CA THR A 161 -0.73 14.74 -0.06
C THR A 161 -2.05 15.33 -0.56
N PRO A 162 -2.16 15.67 -1.87
CA PRO A 162 -3.29 16.43 -2.40
C PRO A 162 -4.54 15.58 -2.69
N ALA A 163 -4.41 14.25 -2.75
CA ALA A 163 -5.48 13.34 -3.13
C ALA A 163 -5.60 12.17 -2.15
N CYS A 164 -6.83 11.81 -1.77
CA CYS A 164 -7.09 10.53 -1.13
C CYS A 164 -7.08 9.40 -2.18
N PHE A 165 -7.15 8.13 -1.73
CA PHE A 165 -7.16 6.98 -2.63
C PHE A 165 -8.30 7.08 -3.69
N ARG A 166 -9.52 7.44 -3.27
CA ARG A 166 -10.64 7.61 -4.22
C ARG A 166 -10.35 8.67 -5.28
N CYS A 167 -9.75 9.79 -4.91
CA CYS A 167 -9.37 10.83 -5.88
C CYS A 167 -8.31 10.30 -6.85
N ALA A 168 -7.29 9.63 -6.32
CA ALA A 168 -6.17 9.13 -7.11
C ALA A 168 -6.59 8.10 -8.17
N VAL A 169 -7.52 7.20 -7.79
CA VAL A 169 -7.96 6.10 -8.66
C VAL A 169 -9.45 6.18 -9.02
N SER A 170 -9.98 7.38 -9.17
CA SER A 170 -11.39 7.60 -9.46
C SER A 170 -11.93 6.82 -10.68
N PRO A 171 -11.15 6.57 -11.76
CA PRO A 171 -11.60 5.72 -12.85
C PRO A 171 -11.89 4.26 -12.42
N ARG A 172 -11.20 3.75 -11.40
CA ARG A 172 -11.48 2.41 -10.86
C ARG A 172 -12.81 2.38 -10.12
N TYR A 173 -13.13 3.41 -9.34
CA TYR A 173 -14.45 3.55 -8.69
C TYR A 173 -15.55 3.60 -9.72
N LYS A 174 -15.40 4.41 -10.75
CA LYS A 174 -16.37 4.51 -11.85
C LYS A 174 -16.55 3.18 -12.57
N ALA A 175 -15.48 2.50 -12.92
CA ALA A 175 -15.53 1.19 -13.56
C ALA A 175 -16.25 0.15 -12.68
N GLN A 176 -16.03 0.21 -11.37
CA GLN A 176 -16.70 -0.68 -10.42
C GLN A 176 -18.21 -0.40 -10.30
N GLU A 177 -18.61 0.88 -10.33
CA GLU A 177 -20.01 1.31 -10.30
C GLU A 177 -20.77 0.93 -11.60
N GLU A 178 -20.09 0.97 -12.74
CA GLU A 178 -20.65 0.59 -14.05
C GLU A 178 -20.75 -0.92 -14.26
N SER A 179 -20.05 -1.72 -13.44
CA SER A 179 -20.00 -3.18 -13.56
C SER A 179 -21.10 -3.84 -12.73
N THR A 180 -21.92 -4.67 -13.34
CA THR A 180 -23.02 -5.41 -12.65
C THR A 180 -22.53 -6.54 -11.73
N GLY A 181 -21.25 -6.90 -11.77
CA GLY A 181 -20.66 -7.98 -10.95
C GLY A 181 -19.38 -7.58 -10.21
N GLY A 182 -19.00 -6.32 -10.29
CA GLY A 182 -17.67 -5.87 -9.85
C GLY A 182 -16.58 -6.26 -10.86
N ILE A 183 -15.44 -5.58 -10.75
CA ILE A 183 -14.25 -5.92 -11.56
C ILE A 183 -13.28 -6.67 -10.65
N ALA A 184 -13.11 -7.96 -10.89
CA ALA A 184 -12.04 -8.74 -10.27
C ALA A 184 -10.78 -8.63 -11.14
N VAL A 185 -9.67 -8.24 -10.53
CA VAL A 185 -8.37 -8.28 -11.18
C VAL A 185 -7.76 -9.65 -10.88
N SER A 186 -7.53 -10.45 -11.93
CA SER A 186 -6.84 -11.72 -11.77
C SER A 186 -5.36 -11.47 -11.52
N SER A 187 -4.81 -12.08 -10.47
CA SER A 187 -3.37 -12.05 -10.17
C SER A 187 -2.56 -13.09 -10.95
N ASN A 188 -3.09 -13.62 -12.05
CA ASN A 188 -2.39 -14.53 -12.94
C ASN A 188 -1.21 -13.84 -13.65
N CYS A 189 -0.23 -14.64 -14.07
CA CYS A 189 1.00 -14.18 -14.72
C CYS A 189 1.92 -13.34 -13.81
N ASN A 190 1.74 -13.42 -12.50
CA ASN A 190 2.63 -12.81 -11.53
C ASN A 190 3.75 -13.78 -11.15
N THR A 191 5.00 -13.38 -11.34
CA THR A 191 6.17 -14.10 -10.84
C THR A 191 6.66 -13.46 -9.54
N ILE A 192 7.53 -14.17 -8.82
CA ILE A 192 8.17 -13.64 -7.60
C ILE A 192 8.87 -12.28 -7.87
N PHE A 193 9.44 -12.07 -9.07
CA PHE A 193 10.09 -10.81 -9.44
C PHE A 193 9.12 -9.62 -9.46
N HIS A 194 7.87 -9.83 -9.89
CA HIS A 194 6.85 -8.80 -9.84
C HIS A 194 6.54 -8.43 -8.40
N SER A 195 6.28 -9.42 -7.54
CA SER A 195 6.00 -9.19 -6.11
C SER A 195 7.16 -8.44 -5.45
N GLN A 196 8.40 -8.89 -5.62
CA GLN A 196 9.58 -8.24 -5.05
C GLN A 196 9.79 -6.82 -5.58
N LEU A 197 9.53 -6.57 -6.87
CA LEU A 197 9.62 -5.22 -7.44
C LEU A 197 8.65 -4.27 -6.73
N LEU A 198 7.39 -4.67 -6.59
CA LEU A 198 6.36 -3.86 -5.95
C LEU A 198 6.66 -3.68 -4.46
N ASP A 199 7.06 -4.74 -3.77
CA ASP A 199 7.44 -4.73 -2.36
C ASP A 199 8.61 -3.77 -2.09
N ALA A 200 9.61 -3.74 -2.98
CA ALA A 200 10.74 -2.83 -2.86
C ALA A 200 10.29 -1.36 -2.97
N TYR A 201 9.44 -1.02 -3.95
CA TYR A 201 8.91 0.33 -4.07
C TYR A 201 8.04 0.72 -2.88
N VAL A 202 7.12 -0.16 -2.45
CA VAL A 202 6.26 0.09 -1.29
C VAL A 202 7.09 0.27 -0.03
N GLY A 203 8.12 -0.55 0.16
CA GLY A 203 9.03 -0.46 1.31
C GLY A 203 9.78 0.86 1.37
N MET A 204 10.36 1.31 0.25
CA MET A 204 11.04 2.60 0.17
C MET A 204 10.09 3.77 0.45
N ILE A 205 8.87 3.73 -0.11
CA ILE A 205 7.84 4.74 0.14
C ILE A 205 7.41 4.73 1.62
N ALA A 206 7.22 3.55 2.21
CA ALA A 206 6.88 3.40 3.62
C ALA A 206 7.94 4.04 4.53
N LEU A 207 9.23 3.74 4.28
CA LEU A 207 10.33 4.37 5.01
C LEU A 207 10.34 5.89 4.83
N ALA A 208 10.11 6.40 3.62
CA ALA A 208 10.06 7.83 3.36
C ALA A 208 8.88 8.52 4.07
N ILE A 209 7.70 7.90 4.08
CA ILE A 209 6.54 8.41 4.82
C ILE A 209 6.82 8.48 6.32
N LEU A 210 7.38 7.43 6.89
CA LEU A 210 7.72 7.38 8.32
C LEU A 210 8.77 8.43 8.70
N HIS A 211 9.68 8.77 7.76
CA HIS A 211 10.73 9.78 7.97
C HIS A 211 10.32 11.20 7.57
N ASN A 212 9.09 11.42 7.10
CA ASN A 212 8.64 12.72 6.59
C ASN A 212 8.89 13.91 7.57
N ASN A 213 8.80 13.66 8.88
CA ASN A 213 9.01 14.67 9.92
C ASN A 213 10.36 14.56 10.62
N THR A 214 11.30 13.78 10.07
CA THR A 214 12.66 13.66 10.59
C THR A 214 13.65 14.47 9.76
N SER A 215 14.89 14.59 10.22
CA SER A 215 15.98 15.24 9.49
C SER A 215 17.29 14.48 9.71
N GLY A 216 18.20 14.59 8.75
CA GLY A 216 19.52 13.97 8.86
C GLY A 216 19.62 12.55 8.37
N PHE A 217 18.56 12.01 7.78
CA PHE A 217 18.56 10.68 7.17
C PHE A 217 18.22 10.79 5.67
N GLU A 218 18.71 9.85 4.85
CA GLU A 218 18.42 9.82 3.41
C GLU A 218 16.90 9.78 3.15
N TYR A 219 16.16 8.97 3.90
CA TYR A 219 14.72 8.86 3.75
C TYR A 219 13.94 10.10 4.24
N SER A 220 14.54 10.98 5.03
CA SER A 220 13.90 12.25 5.43
C SER A 220 13.67 13.20 4.25
N ASN A 221 14.40 13.02 3.16
CA ASN A 221 14.29 13.86 1.95
C ASN A 221 14.07 13.02 0.67
N TRP A 222 13.59 11.78 0.81
CA TRP A 222 13.45 10.85 -0.30
C TRP A 222 12.62 11.39 -1.46
N PHE A 223 11.51 12.05 -1.18
CA PHE A 223 10.66 12.67 -2.18
C PHE A 223 11.07 14.11 -2.51
N GLY A 224 12.00 14.70 -1.78
CA GLY A 224 12.30 16.13 -1.89
C GLY A 224 11.04 16.97 -1.70
N LYS A 225 10.64 17.70 -2.76
CA LYS A 225 9.41 18.52 -2.77
C LYS A 225 8.24 17.83 -3.50
N GLN A 226 8.31 16.53 -3.72
CA GLN A 226 7.38 15.80 -4.61
C GLN A 226 6.19 15.17 -3.87
N TRP A 227 5.91 15.54 -2.62
CA TRP A 227 4.78 15.02 -1.85
C TRP A 227 3.40 15.28 -2.49
N ASN A 228 3.32 16.22 -3.41
CA ASN A 228 2.13 16.48 -4.21
C ASN A 228 1.90 15.46 -5.33
N ARG A 229 2.74 14.44 -5.45
CA ARG A 229 2.64 13.36 -6.44
C ARG A 229 2.46 12.04 -5.72
N ASN A 230 1.24 11.74 -5.34
CA ASN A 230 0.95 10.59 -4.51
C ASN A 230 0.29 9.40 -5.25
N LEU A 231 0.37 9.38 -6.57
CA LEU A 231 0.10 8.22 -7.42
C LEU A 231 1.35 7.89 -8.23
N ILE A 232 1.81 6.65 -8.09
CA ILE A 232 2.94 6.09 -8.84
C ILE A 232 2.41 4.99 -9.73
N GLN A 233 2.73 5.07 -11.00
CA GLN A 233 2.39 4.08 -12.01
C GLN A 233 3.66 3.40 -12.47
N ILE A 234 3.67 2.07 -12.45
CA ILE A 234 4.80 1.27 -12.86
C ILE A 234 4.39 0.45 -14.07
N LYS A 235 5.01 0.70 -15.22
CA LYS A 235 4.85 -0.11 -16.41
C LYS A 235 5.94 -1.18 -16.42
N VAL A 236 5.56 -2.42 -16.19
CA VAL A 236 6.49 -3.55 -16.16
C VAL A 236 6.71 -4.10 -17.57
N ASN A 237 5.65 -4.25 -18.36
CA ASN A 237 5.75 -4.63 -19.76
C ASN A 237 5.65 -3.39 -20.67
N PRO A 238 6.69 -3.08 -21.45
CA PRO A 238 6.71 -1.90 -22.32
C PRO A 238 5.58 -1.83 -23.36
N ALA A 239 5.10 -2.98 -23.80
CA ALA A 239 4.02 -3.05 -24.79
C ALA A 239 2.61 -2.91 -24.19
N TYR A 240 2.47 -3.03 -22.87
CA TYR A 240 1.17 -3.00 -22.23
C TYR A 240 0.53 -1.61 -22.26
N GLY A 241 -0.79 -1.56 -22.46
CA GLY A 241 -1.54 -0.30 -22.49
C GLY A 241 -1.57 0.39 -23.85
N THR A 242 -0.99 -0.21 -24.88
CA THR A 242 -1.10 0.30 -26.26
C THR A 242 -2.43 -0.04 -26.91
N GLU A 243 -3.18 -1.01 -26.35
CA GLU A 243 -4.49 -1.41 -26.86
C GLU A 243 -5.56 -0.39 -26.43
N GLN A 244 -6.33 0.10 -27.41
CA GLN A 244 -7.43 1.03 -27.16
C GLN A 244 -8.48 0.41 -26.24
N GLY A 245 -8.91 1.16 -25.22
CA GLY A 245 -10.00 0.77 -24.33
C GLY A 245 -9.59 -0.12 -23.16
N SER A 246 -8.31 -0.44 -22.98
CA SER A 246 -7.85 -1.16 -21.78
C SER A 246 -8.13 -0.35 -20.51
N LEU A 247 -8.33 -1.05 -19.39
CA LEU A 247 -8.48 -0.39 -18.09
C LEU A 247 -7.25 0.46 -17.77
N PHE A 248 -6.06 -0.01 -18.12
CA PHE A 248 -4.81 0.73 -17.99
C PHE A 248 -4.87 2.08 -18.73
N GLN A 249 -5.32 2.09 -19.97
CA GLN A 249 -5.44 3.32 -20.75
C GLN A 249 -6.47 4.31 -20.18
N ARG A 250 -7.54 3.80 -19.55
CA ARG A 250 -8.55 4.63 -18.89
C ARG A 250 -8.13 5.17 -17.53
N VAL A 251 -7.32 4.39 -16.81
CA VAL A 251 -6.82 4.77 -15.47
C VAL A 251 -5.55 5.60 -15.58
N PHE A 252 -4.74 5.29 -16.57
CA PHE A 252 -3.45 5.90 -16.81
C PHE A 252 -3.45 6.52 -18.19
N GLU A 253 -4.10 7.63 -18.37
CA GLU A 253 -3.89 8.41 -19.58
C GLU A 253 -2.38 8.59 -19.75
N PRO A 254 -1.80 8.11 -20.85
CA PRO A 254 -0.36 8.21 -21.04
C PRO A 254 -0.04 9.70 -21.07
N THR A 255 0.65 10.16 -20.04
CA THR A 255 1.33 11.44 -20.12
C THR A 255 2.25 11.37 -21.31
N GLU A 256 2.02 12.24 -22.28
CA GLU A 256 2.65 12.21 -23.58
C GLU A 256 4.14 11.86 -23.50
N GLY A 257 4.50 10.87 -24.26
CA GLY A 257 5.87 10.64 -24.77
C GLY A 257 6.77 9.91 -23.84
N ARG A 258 6.32 9.17 -22.85
CA ARG A 258 7.29 8.67 -22.07
C ARG A 258 7.11 7.55 -21.26
N CYS A 259 7.09 6.40 -21.65
CA CYS A 259 7.49 5.32 -20.81
C CYS A 259 8.46 4.43 -21.53
N PRO A 260 9.71 4.72 -21.50
CA PRO A 260 10.67 3.69 -21.71
C PRO A 260 10.52 2.68 -20.58
N ASN A 261 10.91 1.47 -20.86
CA ASN A 261 10.90 0.28 -20.07
C ASN A 261 11.17 0.52 -18.56
N PHE A 262 10.39 -0.08 -17.68
CA PHE A 262 10.60 -0.08 -16.23
C PHE A 262 10.51 1.28 -15.50
N ASN A 263 9.76 2.24 -16.00
CA ASN A 263 9.64 3.53 -15.31
C ASN A 263 8.50 3.58 -14.32
N ALA A 264 8.80 4.03 -13.12
CA ALA A 264 7.83 4.61 -12.22
C ALA A 264 7.45 5.98 -12.74
N ILE A 265 6.15 6.19 -13.02
CA ILE A 265 5.62 7.48 -13.45
C ILE A 265 4.99 8.16 -12.25
N TRP A 266 5.48 9.32 -11.88
CA TRP A 266 4.87 10.17 -10.88
C TRP A 266 3.79 11.02 -11.55
N GLN A 267 2.53 10.79 -11.20
CA GLN A 267 1.44 11.61 -11.69
C GLN A 267 1.13 12.71 -10.68
N ARG A 268 1.09 13.94 -11.16
CA ARG A 268 0.70 15.09 -10.38
C ARG A 268 -0.81 15.25 -10.42
N ILE A 269 -1.49 14.82 -9.38
CA ILE A 269 -2.95 14.77 -9.33
C ILE A 269 -3.54 16.17 -9.11
N GLU A 270 -2.84 17.03 -8.40
CA GLU A 270 -3.33 18.36 -8.01
C GLU A 270 -3.58 19.29 -9.18
N GLU A 271 -2.75 19.23 -10.23
CA GLU A 271 -2.89 20.10 -11.42
C GLU A 271 -3.84 19.56 -12.47
N GLU A 272 -4.16 18.28 -12.42
CA GLU A 272 -4.96 17.60 -13.43
C GLU A 272 -6.37 17.24 -12.93
N ARG A 273 -6.79 17.77 -11.78
CA ARG A 273 -8.14 17.51 -11.27
C ARG A 273 -9.20 18.05 -12.22
N PRO A 274 -9.92 17.19 -12.92
CA PRO A 274 -11.11 17.65 -13.61
C PRO A 274 -12.12 18.17 -12.57
N PRO A 275 -12.95 19.16 -12.90
CA PRO A 275 -13.97 19.74 -12.01
C PRO A 275 -14.86 18.70 -11.31
N LYS A 276 -15.03 17.52 -11.92
CA LYS A 276 -15.81 16.41 -11.35
C LYS A 276 -15.24 15.81 -10.05
N TYR A 277 -13.99 16.14 -9.67
CA TYR A 277 -13.38 15.68 -8.42
C TYR A 277 -13.49 16.70 -7.28
N ASP A 278 -13.98 17.91 -7.55
CA ASP A 278 -14.17 18.95 -6.55
C ASP A 278 -15.14 18.54 -5.44
N HIS A 279 -15.88 17.46 -5.65
CA HIS A 279 -16.86 16.91 -4.71
C HIS A 279 -16.60 15.43 -4.41
N CYS A 280 -15.35 15.04 -4.19
CA CYS A 280 -15.04 13.67 -3.77
C CYS A 280 -15.84 13.34 -2.49
N PRO A 281 -16.69 12.29 -2.51
CA PRO A 281 -17.54 11.96 -1.35
C PRO A 281 -16.75 11.51 -0.13
N ASP A 282 -15.49 11.12 -0.30
CA ASP A 282 -14.65 10.63 0.78
C ASP A 282 -13.83 11.76 1.44
N CYS A 283 -13.27 12.69 0.65
CA CYS A 283 -12.40 13.76 1.18
C CYS A 283 -12.83 15.18 0.79
N GLY A 284 -13.99 15.36 0.19
CA GLY A 284 -14.49 16.66 -0.26
C GLY A 284 -13.76 17.25 -1.47
N GLY A 285 -12.89 16.49 -2.13
CA GLY A 285 -12.16 16.91 -3.33
C GLY A 285 -10.84 17.65 -3.06
N ILE A 286 -10.53 17.94 -1.83
CA ILE A 286 -9.32 18.68 -1.44
C ILE A 286 -8.11 17.76 -1.30
N GLY A 287 -8.34 16.45 -1.13
CA GLY A 287 -7.29 15.48 -0.79
C GLY A 287 -6.74 15.67 0.62
N ASP A 288 -7.22 16.66 1.34
CA ASP A 288 -6.84 16.90 2.72
C ASP A 288 -7.64 15.96 3.64
N LEU A 289 -6.94 15.02 4.23
CA LEU A 289 -7.53 14.05 5.14
C LEU A 289 -8.17 14.71 6.37
N ARG A 290 -7.76 15.90 6.77
CA ARG A 290 -8.34 16.66 7.88
C ARG A 290 -9.78 17.11 7.60
N HIS A 291 -10.15 17.21 6.35
CA HIS A 291 -11.49 17.68 5.96
C HIS A 291 -12.57 16.60 6.18
N TYR A 292 -12.18 15.34 6.29
CA TYR A 292 -13.11 14.24 6.51
C TYR A 292 -13.94 14.38 7.79
N GLN A 293 -13.34 14.84 8.87
CA GLN A 293 -14.04 15.06 10.15
C GLN A 293 -15.17 16.09 9.99
N THR A 294 -14.90 17.18 9.30
CA THR A 294 -15.90 18.21 9.01
C THR A 294 -17.09 17.69 8.20
N LEU A 295 -16.82 16.76 7.25
CA LEU A 295 -17.87 16.16 6.42
C LEU A 295 -18.72 15.14 7.15
N THR A 296 -18.15 14.42 8.13
CA THR A 296 -18.90 13.46 8.97
C THR A 296 -19.74 14.15 10.04
N GLU A 297 -19.28 15.23 10.63
CA GLU A 297 -20.03 16.05 11.59
C GLU A 297 -21.24 16.77 10.94
N GLN A 298 -21.19 17.06 9.65
CA GLN A 298 -22.32 17.67 8.93
C GLN A 298 -23.40 16.66 8.51
N LYS A 299 -23.13 15.36 8.62
CA LYS A 299 -24.08 14.28 8.25
C LYS A 299 -24.72 13.62 9.47
N SER A 300 -24.27 13.93 10.67
CA SER A 300 -24.85 13.53 11.96
C SER A 300 -25.82 14.60 12.46
#